data_e43b24e0daf2ad565cad810fb292d9e2
#
_entry.id   e43b24e0daf2ad565cad810fb292d9e2
#
_cell.length_a   1.000
_cell.length_b   1.000
_cell.length_c   1.000
_cell.angle_alpha   90.00
_cell.angle_beta   90.00
_cell.angle_gamma   90.00
#
_symmetry.space_group_name_H-M   'P 1'
#
loop_
_entity.id
_entity.type
_entity.pdbx_description
1 polymer ?
#
loop_
_entity_poly.entity_id
_entity_poly.type
_entity_poly.pdbx_seq_one_letter_code
_entity_poly.pdbx_strand_id
1 'polypeptide(L)'
;TVMMWDDHDIFDGWGSYPQELLDCDVYQNIFKTAKKYFEIFQIRSLKNQTLLTKDRTHFSFALKFRNYHILGLDNRTQRSIYQVMGNDQWKDLNTYLDENILNDNLLVLSAVPVVYRDFSLTENLVDFTSWQEELTDDLKDHWRAKEHQGERMRLIMRLFMNIEKRKVSKRNTRTVILSGDVHVGSLGVINDHKNQNKIHQVV
;
A
#
# COMPACT_ATOMS: atom_id res chain seq x y z
N THR A 1 8.68 -17.26 2.57
CA THR A 1 8.78 -16.00 1.81
C THR A 1 7.38 -15.42 1.69
N VAL A 2 7.25 -14.16 1.98
CA VAL A 2 6.00 -13.41 1.79
C VAL A 2 6.24 -12.47 0.63
N MET A 3 5.33 -12.47 -0.33
CA MET A 3 5.47 -11.71 -1.55
C MET A 3 4.31 -10.73 -1.68
N MET A 4 4.64 -9.57 -2.17
CA MET A 4 3.71 -8.51 -2.53
C MET A 4 4.02 -8.13 -3.97
N TRP A 5 3.03 -7.92 -4.78
CA TRP A 5 3.26 -7.52 -6.15
C TRP A 5 3.13 -6.02 -6.36
N ASP A 6 3.77 -5.55 -7.41
CA ASP A 6 3.75 -4.17 -7.85
C ASP A 6 3.25 -4.08 -9.30
N ASP A 7 3.20 -2.88 -9.88
CA ASP A 7 2.72 -2.67 -11.26
C ASP A 7 3.57 -3.44 -12.27
N HIS A 8 4.89 -3.42 -12.16
CA HIS A 8 5.80 -4.16 -13.04
C HIS A 8 5.61 -5.70 -13.02
N ASP A 9 4.97 -6.26 -12.01
CA ASP A 9 4.54 -7.67 -12.04
C ASP A 9 3.37 -7.90 -13.02
N ILE A 10 2.69 -6.82 -13.43
CA ILE A 10 1.58 -6.81 -14.39
C ILE A 10 2.05 -6.12 -15.67
N PHE A 11 2.22 -4.82 -15.63
CA PHE A 11 2.98 -3.94 -16.53
C PHE A 11 3.04 -2.53 -15.93
N ASP A 12 4.02 -1.76 -16.39
CA ASP A 12 4.34 -0.41 -15.92
C ASP A 12 3.11 0.49 -15.80
N GLY A 13 2.92 1.14 -14.65
CA GLY A 13 1.80 2.03 -14.36
C GLY A 13 0.43 1.36 -14.21
N TRP A 14 0.36 0.02 -13.98
CA TRP A 14 -0.92 -0.65 -13.76
C TRP A 14 -1.77 0.00 -12.68
N GLY A 15 -3.01 0.37 -13.03
CA GLY A 15 -3.97 1.03 -12.15
C GLY A 15 -3.96 2.56 -12.27
N SER A 16 -3.02 3.16 -13.01
CA SER A 16 -2.91 4.61 -13.24
C SER A 16 -3.47 5.05 -14.58
N TYR A 17 -3.96 4.11 -15.38
CA TYR A 17 -4.59 4.37 -16.67
C TYR A 17 -6.07 4.73 -16.56
N PRO A 18 -6.64 5.45 -17.56
CA PRO A 18 -8.08 5.67 -17.65
C PRO A 18 -8.88 4.37 -17.58
N GLN A 19 -10.06 4.43 -16.97
CA GLN A 19 -10.87 3.22 -16.71
C GLN A 19 -11.20 2.46 -18.01
N GLU A 20 -11.44 3.16 -19.11
CA GLU A 20 -11.73 2.55 -20.42
C GLU A 20 -10.57 1.68 -20.93
N LEU A 21 -9.32 2.06 -20.62
CA LEU A 21 -8.15 1.25 -20.95
C LEU A 21 -7.99 0.08 -20.00
N LEU A 22 -8.17 0.31 -18.70
CA LEU A 22 -8.11 -0.77 -17.71
C LEU A 22 -9.14 -1.87 -18.01
N ASP A 23 -10.34 -1.49 -18.46
CA ASP A 23 -11.44 -2.42 -18.75
C ASP A 23 -11.36 -3.05 -20.14
N CYS A 24 -10.45 -2.63 -21.01
CA CYS A 24 -10.33 -3.22 -22.34
C CYS A 24 -9.82 -4.67 -22.27
N ASP A 25 -10.21 -5.45 -23.25
CA ASP A 25 -9.90 -6.90 -23.32
C ASP A 25 -8.39 -7.18 -23.24
N VAL A 26 -7.56 -6.33 -23.86
CA VAL A 26 -6.11 -6.51 -23.88
C VAL A 26 -5.55 -6.38 -22.46
N TYR A 27 -5.87 -5.31 -21.76
CA TYR A 27 -5.37 -5.05 -20.40
C TYR A 27 -5.91 -6.08 -19.41
N GLN A 28 -7.19 -6.44 -19.53
CA GLN A 28 -7.78 -7.46 -18.68
C GLN A 28 -7.16 -8.84 -18.90
N ASN A 29 -6.77 -9.20 -20.12
CA ASN A 29 -6.10 -10.46 -20.40
C ASN A 29 -4.64 -10.46 -19.89
N ILE A 30 -3.93 -9.34 -19.97
CA ILE A 30 -2.61 -9.18 -19.36
C ILE A 30 -2.73 -9.36 -17.84
N PHE A 31 -3.66 -8.65 -17.19
CA PHE A 31 -3.89 -8.76 -15.75
C PHE A 31 -4.23 -10.18 -15.31
N LYS A 32 -5.16 -10.87 -16.00
CA LYS A 32 -5.50 -12.27 -15.72
C LYS A 32 -4.30 -13.20 -15.82
N THR A 33 -3.43 -12.95 -16.79
CA THR A 33 -2.22 -13.74 -17.00
C THR A 33 -1.21 -13.46 -15.88
N ALA A 34 -0.94 -12.22 -15.58
CA ALA A 34 -0.07 -11.82 -14.49
C ALA A 34 -0.55 -12.39 -13.14
N LYS A 35 -1.84 -12.22 -12.84
CA LYS A 35 -2.48 -12.78 -11.64
C LYS A 35 -2.29 -14.26 -11.50
N LYS A 36 -2.51 -15.03 -12.61
CA LYS A 36 -2.29 -16.47 -12.63
C LYS A 36 -0.86 -16.84 -12.24
N TYR A 37 0.13 -16.15 -12.80
CA TYR A 37 1.53 -16.45 -12.50
C TYR A 37 1.94 -15.96 -11.11
N PHE A 38 1.43 -14.84 -10.65
CA PHE A 38 1.60 -14.39 -9.28
C PHE A 38 1.06 -15.44 -8.28
N GLU A 39 -0.12 -15.98 -8.51
CA GLU A 39 -0.68 -17.06 -7.69
C GLU A 39 0.19 -18.31 -7.68
N ILE A 40 0.72 -18.73 -8.83
CA ILE A 40 1.55 -19.93 -8.95
C ILE A 40 2.91 -19.75 -8.27
N PHE A 41 3.59 -18.66 -8.57
CA PHE A 41 4.99 -18.49 -8.17
C PHE A 41 5.19 -17.73 -6.86
N GLN A 42 4.27 -16.82 -6.50
CA GLN A 42 4.39 -15.98 -5.34
C GLN A 42 3.48 -16.45 -4.19
N ILE A 43 2.21 -16.71 -4.44
CA ILE A 43 1.27 -17.20 -3.42
C ILE A 43 1.53 -18.69 -3.12
N ARG A 44 1.85 -19.50 -4.13
CA ARG A 44 2.33 -20.90 -4.06
C ARG A 44 1.41 -21.90 -3.37
N SER A 45 0.25 -21.52 -2.92
CA SER A 45 -0.65 -22.40 -2.19
C SER A 45 -2.10 -22.02 -2.41
N LEU A 46 -2.94 -23.01 -2.64
CA LEU A 46 -4.40 -22.83 -2.69
C LEU A 46 -4.98 -22.45 -1.31
N LYS A 47 -4.28 -22.81 -0.24
CA LYS A 47 -4.70 -22.58 1.16
C LYS A 47 -3.71 -21.68 1.91
N ASN A 48 -3.26 -20.60 1.26
CA ASN A 48 -2.36 -19.66 1.92
C ASN A 48 -3.09 -18.94 3.06
N GLN A 49 -2.76 -19.33 4.30
CA GLN A 49 -3.40 -18.80 5.51
C GLN A 49 -2.96 -17.37 5.86
N THR A 50 -1.96 -16.83 5.20
CA THR A 50 -1.51 -15.46 5.43
C THR A 50 -2.38 -14.44 4.69
N LEU A 51 -3.09 -14.84 3.62
CA LEU A 51 -3.99 -13.95 2.91
C LEU A 51 -5.18 -13.56 3.81
N LEU A 52 -5.52 -12.27 3.79
CA LEU A 52 -6.65 -11.74 4.56
C LEU A 52 -7.99 -12.22 4.00
N THR A 53 -8.09 -12.43 2.68
CA THR A 53 -9.28 -12.98 2.04
C THR A 53 -9.05 -14.37 1.49
N LYS A 54 -10.11 -15.20 1.53
CA LYS A 54 -10.12 -16.54 0.93
C LYS A 54 -10.46 -16.52 -0.56
N ASP A 55 -11.22 -15.54 -0.99
CA ASP A 55 -11.77 -15.46 -2.35
C ASP A 55 -10.79 -14.83 -3.36
N ARG A 56 -9.62 -14.40 -2.89
CA ARG A 56 -8.56 -13.81 -3.72
C ARG A 56 -9.04 -12.63 -4.56
N THR A 57 -9.97 -11.86 -4.01
CA THR A 57 -10.38 -10.57 -4.57
C THR A 57 -9.26 -9.54 -4.44
N HIS A 58 -8.36 -9.76 -3.49
CA HIS A 58 -7.09 -9.05 -3.31
C HIS A 58 -6.04 -9.98 -2.66
N PHE A 59 -4.79 -9.56 -2.66
CA PHE A 59 -3.66 -10.33 -2.10
C PHE A 59 -3.04 -9.68 -0.86
N SER A 60 -3.76 -8.81 -0.17
CA SER A 60 -3.34 -8.35 1.14
C SER A 60 -3.16 -9.54 2.08
N PHE A 61 -2.08 -9.50 2.83
CA PHE A 61 -1.74 -10.58 3.73
C PHE A 61 -1.32 -10.07 5.10
N ALA A 62 -1.39 -10.96 6.08
CA ALA A 62 -0.87 -10.68 7.41
C ALA A 62 -0.24 -11.93 8.02
N LEU A 63 0.84 -11.72 8.74
CA LEU A 63 1.48 -12.76 9.51
C LEU A 63 2.02 -12.22 10.82
N LYS A 64 2.08 -13.09 11.81
CA LYS A 64 2.72 -12.78 13.09
C LYS A 64 4.04 -13.50 13.21
N PHE A 65 5.10 -12.73 13.53
CA PHE A 65 6.39 -13.27 13.87
C PHE A 65 6.89 -12.66 15.18
N ARG A 66 6.96 -13.49 16.23
CA ARG A 66 7.29 -13.06 17.59
C ARG A 66 6.33 -11.94 18.07
N ASN A 67 6.88 -10.75 18.37
CA ASN A 67 6.14 -9.57 18.78
C ASN A 67 5.92 -8.57 17.62
N TYR A 68 5.93 -9.04 16.38
CA TYR A 68 5.67 -8.26 15.19
C TYR A 68 4.49 -8.83 14.42
N HIS A 69 3.55 -7.98 14.06
CA HIS A 69 2.62 -8.22 12.96
C HIS A 69 3.19 -7.59 11.70
N ILE A 70 3.23 -8.36 10.63
CA ILE A 70 3.61 -7.91 9.29
C ILE A 70 2.34 -7.92 8.47
N LEU A 71 1.96 -6.75 7.96
CA LEU A 71 0.74 -6.52 7.20
C LEU A 71 1.12 -5.99 5.83
N GLY A 72 0.91 -6.79 4.78
CA GLY A 72 1.14 -6.38 3.39
C GLY A 72 -0.15 -5.87 2.76
N LEU A 73 -0.10 -4.68 2.19
CA LEU A 73 -1.20 -4.06 1.47
C LEU A 73 -1.09 -4.42 -0.01
N ASP A 74 -2.17 -4.91 -0.59
CA ASP A 74 -2.26 -5.08 -2.03
C ASP A 74 -2.66 -3.74 -2.66
N ASN A 75 -1.69 -3.08 -3.27
CA ASN A 75 -1.89 -1.77 -3.89
C ASN A 75 -2.15 -1.87 -5.41
N ARG A 76 -2.34 -3.09 -5.95
CA ARG A 76 -2.41 -3.28 -7.41
C ARG A 76 -3.66 -3.99 -7.90
N THR A 77 -4.18 -5.01 -7.18
CA THR A 77 -5.30 -5.83 -7.68
C THR A 77 -6.57 -5.03 -7.95
N GLN A 78 -6.92 -4.11 -7.05
CA GLN A 78 -8.17 -3.34 -7.13
C GLN A 78 -7.90 -1.85 -7.40
N ARG A 79 -6.70 -1.53 -7.88
CA ARG A 79 -6.29 -0.17 -8.12
C ARG A 79 -6.95 0.41 -9.37
N SER A 80 -7.30 1.67 -9.26
CA SER A 80 -7.73 2.54 -10.36
C SER A 80 -7.26 3.97 -10.08
N ILE A 81 -7.48 4.88 -11.03
CA ILE A 81 -7.18 6.31 -10.82
C ILE A 81 -7.98 6.95 -9.67
N TYR A 82 -9.04 6.29 -9.17
CA TYR A 82 -9.91 6.83 -8.13
C TYR A 82 -9.76 6.11 -6.79
N GLN A 83 -9.10 4.96 -6.75
CA GLN A 83 -8.90 4.20 -5.52
C GLN A 83 -7.60 3.40 -5.56
N VAL A 84 -7.02 3.16 -4.40
CA VAL A 84 -5.85 2.29 -4.22
C VAL A 84 -6.27 0.91 -3.77
N MET A 85 -7.22 0.81 -2.86
CA MET A 85 -7.72 -0.43 -2.28
C MET A 85 -9.25 -0.48 -2.34
N GLY A 86 -9.80 -1.62 -2.72
CA GLY A 86 -11.25 -1.82 -2.76
C GLY A 86 -11.91 -1.93 -1.38
N ASN A 87 -13.24 -1.90 -1.36
CA ASN A 87 -14.01 -1.90 -0.13
C ASN A 87 -13.88 -3.21 0.68
N ASP A 88 -13.79 -4.36 0.03
CA ASP A 88 -13.57 -5.64 0.66
C ASP A 88 -12.19 -5.71 1.31
N GLN A 89 -11.15 -5.24 0.64
CA GLN A 89 -9.81 -5.12 1.19
C GLN A 89 -9.79 -4.19 2.42
N TRP A 90 -10.46 -3.05 2.36
CA TRP A 90 -10.60 -2.16 3.52
C TRP A 90 -11.31 -2.81 4.69
N LYS A 91 -12.32 -3.62 4.44
CA LYS A 91 -13.03 -4.38 5.47
C LYS A 91 -12.10 -5.37 6.16
N ASP A 92 -11.37 -6.16 5.38
CA ASP A 92 -10.47 -7.18 5.90
C ASP A 92 -9.29 -6.56 6.66
N LEU A 93 -8.71 -5.48 6.13
CA LEU A 93 -7.68 -4.70 6.79
C LEU A 93 -8.14 -4.16 8.15
N ASN A 94 -9.32 -3.55 8.19
CA ASN A 94 -9.88 -3.00 9.42
C ASN A 94 -10.13 -4.10 10.46
N THR A 95 -10.72 -5.21 10.05
CA THR A 95 -10.95 -6.38 10.93
C THR A 95 -9.63 -6.88 11.50
N TYR A 96 -8.59 -7.02 10.67
CA TYR A 96 -7.29 -7.48 11.14
C TYR A 96 -6.65 -6.51 12.16
N LEU A 97 -6.68 -5.20 11.88
CA LEU A 97 -6.16 -4.17 12.77
C LEU A 97 -6.88 -4.13 14.12
N ASP A 98 -8.19 -4.40 14.11
CA ASP A 98 -9.02 -4.31 15.31
C ASP A 98 -8.95 -5.56 16.18
N GLU A 99 -8.83 -6.74 15.60
CA GLU A 99 -8.95 -8.01 16.31
C GLU A 99 -7.60 -8.65 16.64
N ASN A 100 -6.57 -8.43 15.81
CA ASN A 100 -5.33 -9.18 15.93
C ASN A 100 -4.17 -8.36 16.51
N ILE A 101 -4.12 -7.05 16.27
CA ILE A 101 -2.97 -6.22 16.67
C ILE A 101 -3.30 -5.46 17.94
N LEU A 102 -3.14 -6.12 19.07
CA LEU A 102 -3.51 -5.54 20.37
C LEU A 102 -2.31 -5.10 21.21
N ASN A 103 -1.17 -5.79 21.11
CA ASN A 103 -0.04 -5.59 22.03
C ASN A 103 1.35 -5.66 21.36
N ASP A 104 1.40 -5.83 20.07
CA ASP A 104 2.63 -6.10 19.32
C ASP A 104 3.02 -4.92 18.41
N ASN A 105 4.23 -4.93 17.90
CA ASN A 105 4.66 -3.99 16.89
C ASN A 105 3.95 -4.28 15.56
N LEU A 106 3.75 -3.24 14.76
CA LEU A 106 3.18 -3.34 13.42
C LEU A 106 4.18 -2.89 12.37
N LEU A 107 4.47 -3.78 11.42
CA LEU A 107 5.18 -3.49 10.20
C LEU A 107 4.19 -3.54 9.04
N VAL A 108 3.97 -2.43 8.37
CA VAL A 108 3.13 -2.33 7.19
C VAL A 108 4.02 -2.34 5.96
N LEU A 109 3.74 -3.23 5.02
CA LEU A 109 4.38 -3.25 3.70
C LEU A 109 3.41 -2.63 2.69
N SER A 110 3.88 -1.65 1.94
CA SER A 110 3.12 -0.98 0.89
C SER A 110 3.99 -0.92 -0.37
N ALA A 111 3.47 -1.31 -1.52
CA ALA A 111 4.22 -1.23 -2.77
C ALA A 111 4.70 0.21 -2.97
N VAL A 112 3.81 1.16 -2.86
CA VAL A 112 4.10 2.59 -3.02
C VAL A 112 4.16 3.32 -1.67
N PRO A 113 5.01 4.35 -1.52
CA PRO A 113 5.11 5.11 -0.28
C PRO A 113 3.82 5.83 0.11
N VAL A 114 3.51 5.83 1.40
CA VAL A 114 2.37 6.57 1.98
C VAL A 114 2.77 8.02 2.29
N VAL A 115 4.04 8.24 2.63
CA VAL A 115 4.61 9.56 2.93
C VAL A 115 5.59 9.94 1.84
N TYR A 116 5.42 11.12 1.28
CA TYR A 116 6.26 11.66 0.22
C TYR A 116 6.88 12.99 0.63
N ARG A 117 8.05 13.28 0.05
CA ARG A 117 8.61 14.63 0.08
C ARG A 117 7.76 15.52 -0.84
N ASP A 118 7.48 16.72 -0.40
CA ASP A 118 6.80 17.72 -1.22
C ASP A 118 7.80 18.37 -2.18
N PHE A 119 7.67 18.09 -3.46
CA PHE A 119 8.46 18.70 -4.52
C PHE A 119 7.74 19.86 -5.22
N SER A 120 6.54 20.24 -4.77
CA SER A 120 5.72 21.27 -5.42
C SER A 120 6.41 22.64 -5.60
N LEU A 121 7.42 22.93 -4.76
CA LEU A 121 8.23 24.14 -4.90
C LEU A 121 9.32 24.04 -5.97
N THR A 122 9.71 22.85 -6.38
CA THR A 122 10.76 22.63 -7.40
C THR A 122 10.19 22.42 -8.80
N GLU A 123 8.92 22.06 -8.93
CA GLU A 123 8.23 21.88 -10.22
C GLU A 123 8.20 23.17 -11.06
N ASN A 124 8.25 24.34 -10.39
CA ASN A 124 8.28 25.65 -11.08
C ASN A 124 9.68 26.08 -11.58
N LEU A 125 10.71 25.28 -11.36
CA LEU A 125 12.11 25.66 -11.66
C LEU A 125 12.81 24.78 -12.70
N VAL A 126 12.18 23.71 -13.16
CA VAL A 126 12.83 22.76 -14.06
C VAL A 126 11.95 22.45 -15.28
N ASP A 127 12.21 23.16 -16.35
CA ASP A 127 11.75 22.84 -17.71
C ASP A 127 12.49 21.58 -18.21
N PHE A 128 11.93 20.37 -17.95
CA PHE A 128 12.49 19.10 -18.43
C PHE A 128 11.46 18.34 -19.27
N THR A 129 11.60 18.41 -20.57
CA THR A 129 10.64 17.88 -21.55
C THR A 129 10.66 16.36 -21.77
N SER A 130 11.68 15.62 -21.35
CA SER A 130 11.74 14.16 -21.53
C SER A 130 11.61 13.35 -20.22
N TRP A 131 11.81 13.96 -19.08
CA TRP A 131 11.59 13.34 -17.75
C TRP A 131 10.17 13.58 -17.24
N GLN A 132 9.39 14.37 -17.94
CA GLN A 132 8.05 14.77 -17.53
C GLN A 132 7.02 13.64 -17.65
N GLU A 133 7.19 12.72 -18.59
CA GLU A 133 6.27 11.60 -18.78
C GLU A 133 6.44 10.55 -17.68
N GLU A 134 7.66 10.10 -17.39
CA GLU A 134 7.93 9.17 -16.28
C GLU A 134 7.55 9.76 -14.92
N LEU A 135 7.91 11.02 -14.64
CA LEU A 135 7.51 11.71 -13.42
C LEU A 135 6.00 11.92 -13.29
N THR A 136 5.29 12.08 -14.39
CA THR A 136 3.83 12.30 -14.38
C THR A 136 3.09 11.00 -14.10
N ASP A 137 3.56 9.88 -14.62
CA ASP A 137 2.97 8.56 -14.38
C ASP A 137 3.27 8.10 -12.95
N ASP A 138 4.47 8.28 -12.46
CA ASP A 138 4.83 8.08 -11.05
C ASP A 138 3.94 8.93 -10.12
N LEU A 139 3.70 10.21 -10.44
CA LEU A 139 2.85 11.07 -9.62
C LEU A 139 1.39 10.63 -9.57
N LYS A 140 0.86 10.02 -10.61
CA LYS A 140 -0.50 9.45 -10.62
C LYS A 140 -0.58 8.14 -9.84
N ASP A 141 0.52 7.40 -9.83
CA ASP A 141 0.60 6.12 -9.15
C ASP A 141 0.71 6.25 -7.62
N HIS A 142 1.03 7.40 -7.14
CA HIS A 142 1.26 7.63 -5.71
C HIS A 142 -0.04 7.75 -4.90
N TRP A 143 0.03 7.41 -3.62
CA TRP A 143 -0.98 7.79 -2.61
C TRP A 143 -1.18 9.32 -2.50
N ARG A 144 -0.25 10.10 -3.05
CA ARG A 144 -0.33 11.55 -3.09
C ARG A 144 -1.23 12.08 -4.19
N ALA A 145 -1.53 11.31 -5.23
CA ALA A 145 -2.45 11.74 -6.28
C ALA A 145 -3.71 12.34 -5.65
N LYS A 146 -4.22 13.41 -6.22
CA LYS A 146 -5.34 14.18 -5.65
C LYS A 146 -6.54 13.29 -5.33
N GLU A 147 -6.78 12.34 -6.18
CA GLU A 147 -7.86 11.36 -6.10
C GLU A 147 -7.66 10.38 -4.95
N HIS A 148 -6.41 10.06 -4.59
CA HIS A 148 -6.07 9.09 -3.55
C HIS A 148 -5.86 9.71 -2.16
N GLN A 149 -5.83 11.03 -2.02
CA GLN A 149 -5.52 11.69 -0.75
C GLN A 149 -6.49 11.35 0.37
N GLY A 150 -7.78 11.21 0.06
CA GLY A 150 -8.80 10.80 1.03
C GLY A 150 -8.55 9.39 1.58
N GLU A 151 -8.20 8.48 0.70
CA GLU A 151 -7.91 7.09 1.04
C GLU A 151 -6.59 6.97 1.81
N ARG A 152 -5.57 7.71 1.40
CA ARG A 152 -4.31 7.86 2.13
C ARG A 152 -4.54 8.33 3.58
N MET A 153 -5.34 9.38 3.75
CA MET A 153 -5.69 9.88 5.08
C MET A 153 -6.45 8.84 5.90
N ARG A 154 -7.37 8.10 5.28
CA ARG A 154 -8.08 6.99 5.91
C ARG A 154 -7.09 5.94 6.46
N LEU A 155 -6.09 5.54 5.67
CA LEU A 155 -5.06 4.59 6.11
C LEU A 155 -4.28 5.14 7.31
N ILE A 156 -3.79 6.36 7.24
CA ILE A 156 -3.03 7.01 8.31
C ILE A 156 -3.87 7.07 9.59
N MET A 157 -5.11 7.49 9.51
CA MET A 157 -6.01 7.56 10.66
C MET A 157 -6.29 6.18 11.27
N ARG A 158 -6.48 5.15 10.44
CA ARG A 158 -6.68 3.78 10.93
C ARG A 158 -5.43 3.25 11.67
N LEU A 159 -4.24 3.55 11.17
CA LEU A 159 -3.00 3.19 11.84
C LEU A 159 -2.85 3.93 13.18
N PHE A 160 -3.18 5.21 13.27
CA PHE A 160 -3.18 5.93 14.53
C PHE A 160 -4.21 5.40 15.53
N MET A 161 -5.42 5.08 15.08
CA MET A 161 -6.44 4.43 15.94
C MET A 161 -5.93 3.10 16.50
N ASN A 162 -5.25 2.29 15.69
CA ASN A 162 -4.63 1.06 16.16
C ASN A 162 -3.50 1.33 17.17
N ILE A 163 -2.69 2.38 16.99
CA ILE A 163 -1.66 2.77 17.97
C ILE A 163 -2.31 3.12 19.31
N GLU A 164 -3.37 3.93 19.32
CA GLU A 164 -4.09 4.29 20.54
C GLU A 164 -4.66 3.04 21.25
N LYS A 165 -5.23 2.13 20.51
CA LYS A 165 -5.75 0.87 21.04
C LYS A 165 -4.65 0.03 21.72
N ARG A 166 -3.45 0.00 21.15
CA ARG A 166 -2.29 -0.71 21.70
C ARG A 166 -1.69 -0.07 22.95
N LYS A 167 -1.79 1.25 23.11
CA LYS A 167 -1.32 1.98 24.29
C LYS A 167 -1.98 1.52 25.58
N VAL A 168 -3.22 1.04 25.51
CA VAL A 168 -3.95 0.52 26.67
C VAL A 168 -3.21 -0.65 27.32
N SER A 169 -2.43 -1.41 26.56
CA SER A 169 -1.62 -2.52 27.07
C SER A 169 -0.36 -2.11 27.84
N LYS A 170 -0.05 -0.81 27.91
CA LYS A 170 1.18 -0.25 28.51
C LYS A 170 2.50 -0.77 27.91
N ARG A 171 2.47 -1.42 26.75
CA ARG A 171 3.66 -1.84 26.00
C ARG A 171 4.08 -0.71 25.05
N ASN A 172 5.38 -0.43 25.02
CA ASN A 172 5.91 0.50 24.04
C ASN A 172 6.02 -0.19 22.69
N THR A 173 4.99 -0.08 21.87
CA THR A 173 4.91 -0.68 20.53
C THR A 173 5.10 0.37 19.45
N ARG A 174 5.60 -0.04 18.30
CA ARG A 174 5.88 0.83 17.15
C ARG A 174 5.06 0.42 15.94
N THR A 175 4.78 1.40 15.08
CA THR A 175 4.28 1.20 13.72
C THR A 175 5.30 1.76 12.75
N VAL A 176 5.71 0.92 11.79
CA VAL A 176 6.64 1.27 10.73
C VAL A 176 6.03 0.86 9.40
N ILE A 177 6.13 1.73 8.39
CA ILE A 177 5.77 1.44 7.01
C ILE A 177 7.07 1.21 6.24
N LEU A 178 7.15 0.12 5.49
CA LEU A 178 8.19 -0.11 4.49
C LEU A 178 7.56 -0.04 3.10
N SER A 179 8.21 0.66 2.21
CA SER A 179 7.75 0.81 0.83
C SER A 179 8.91 0.87 -0.15
N GLY A 180 8.62 0.73 -1.43
CA GLY A 180 9.58 0.78 -2.53
C GLY A 180 9.06 1.67 -3.66
N ASP A 181 9.27 1.26 -4.91
CA ASP A 181 8.73 1.81 -6.15
C ASP A 181 9.42 3.09 -6.64
N VAL A 182 9.46 4.14 -5.87
CA VAL A 182 9.83 5.52 -6.26
C VAL A 182 11.32 5.76 -6.52
N HIS A 183 12.14 4.72 -6.62
CA HIS A 183 13.58 4.77 -6.94
C HIS A 183 14.43 5.72 -6.07
N VAL A 184 13.91 6.12 -4.91
CA VAL A 184 14.56 7.04 -3.97
C VAL A 184 14.45 6.51 -2.55
N GLY A 185 15.59 6.25 -1.92
CA GLY A 185 15.63 5.90 -0.50
C GLY A 185 15.33 7.11 0.37
N SER A 186 14.37 6.99 1.29
CA SER A 186 14.00 8.08 2.18
C SER A 186 13.48 7.61 3.55
N LEU A 187 13.52 8.51 4.52
CA LEU A 187 12.92 8.32 5.83
C LEU A 187 11.84 9.37 6.04
N GLY A 188 10.63 8.92 6.37
CA GLY A 188 9.49 9.76 6.66
C GLY A 188 8.96 9.54 8.08
N VAL A 189 8.34 10.57 8.64
CA VAL A 189 7.64 10.48 9.93
C VAL A 189 6.30 11.19 9.83
N ILE A 190 5.23 10.49 10.18
CA ILE A 190 3.90 11.06 10.34
C ILE A 190 3.68 11.28 11.84
N ASN A 191 3.38 12.52 12.23
CA ASN A 191 3.14 12.88 13.63
C ASN A 191 1.66 13.18 13.86
N ASP A 192 1.09 12.54 14.87
CA ASP A 192 -0.15 12.99 15.50
C ASP A 192 0.23 13.85 16.72
N HIS A 193 0.25 15.14 16.53
CA HIS A 193 0.67 16.09 17.58
C HIS A 193 -0.26 16.07 18.79
N LYS A 194 -1.54 15.78 18.60
CA LYS A 194 -2.55 15.76 19.67
C LYS A 194 -2.30 14.62 20.66
N ASN A 195 -2.00 13.43 20.14
CA ASN A 195 -1.84 12.22 20.95
C ASN A 195 -0.37 11.78 21.07
N GLN A 196 0.55 12.56 20.52
CA GLN A 196 1.99 12.30 20.51
C GLN A 196 2.37 10.96 19.87
N ASN A 197 1.58 10.51 18.89
CA ASN A 197 1.86 9.29 18.14
C ASN A 197 2.78 9.56 16.96
N LYS A 198 3.54 8.53 16.58
CA LYS A 198 4.42 8.57 15.43
C LYS A 198 4.29 7.29 14.61
N ILE A 199 4.26 7.46 13.31
CA ILE A 199 4.44 6.39 12.34
C ILE A 199 5.70 6.71 11.54
N HIS A 200 6.62 5.78 11.45
CA HIS A 200 7.85 5.92 10.66
C HIS A 200 7.66 5.22 9.32
N GLN A 201 8.19 5.80 8.26
CA GLN A 201 8.27 5.16 6.97
C GLN A 201 9.71 5.10 6.49
N VAL A 202 10.08 3.97 5.92
CA VAL A 202 11.34 3.73 5.21
C VAL A 202 10.98 3.39 3.77
N VAL A 203 11.60 4.06 2.82
CA VAL A 203 11.47 3.83 1.39
C VAL A 203 12.78 3.29 0.86
#